data_6c5938cac03070e1c62c8d80e380f1c5
#
_entry.id   6c5938cac03070e1c62c8d80e380f1c5
#
_cell.length_a   1.000
_cell.length_b   1.000
_cell.length_c   1.000
_cell.angle_alpha   90.00
_cell.angle_beta   90.00
_cell.angle_gamma   90.00
#
_symmetry.space_group_name_H-M   'P 1'
#
loop_
_entity.id
_entity.type
_entity.pdbx_description
1 polymer ?
#
loop_
_entity_poly.entity_id
_entity_poly.type
_entity_poly.pdbx_seq_one_letter_code
_entity_poly.pdbx_strand_id
1 'polypeptide(L)'
;MKKIYKLIPACKDNIWGGNKLRKYGKESKKDRIAESWELSFTDGGEAKTEDGRVMTEAFPRSTWGTSAEKFHAFPVLTKFIDAKDKLSVQVHPSDEYALVNEGQFGKTEMWYVVEADDGAGLYMGLERECGADEFAKAVADGSVEKLLSFKQVKRGDVYFIPSGTIHAIGAGVVIFEIQQNSTLTYRLYDYMRRDKDGNLRELHVDKAMKVSLLEPYKESRFNKSDESLIGACEYFETRKYKLNFTKQSFNVENDSFLSITCVGGNGTIEGEKISLGDTFFIPACAGEVTVEGDLEIIAVTLPKQ
;
A
#
# COMPACT_ATOMS: atom_id res chain seq x y z
N MET A 1 -12.52 -4.10 -26.80
CA MET A 1 -12.58 -3.75 -25.37
C MET A 1 -11.68 -2.54 -25.15
N LYS A 2 -12.05 -1.58 -24.28
CA LYS A 2 -11.15 -0.45 -23.94
C LYS A 2 -9.88 -1.04 -23.32
N LYS A 3 -8.68 -0.56 -23.72
CA LYS A 3 -7.42 -1.11 -23.24
C LYS A 3 -7.07 -0.67 -21.81
N ILE A 4 -7.41 0.58 -21.46
CA ILE A 4 -7.07 1.21 -20.20
C ILE A 4 -8.31 1.75 -19.52
N TYR A 5 -8.35 1.73 -18.20
CA TYR A 5 -9.48 2.20 -17.40
C TYR A 5 -8.95 3.08 -16.27
N LYS A 6 -9.28 4.37 -16.30
CA LYS A 6 -9.01 5.26 -15.16
C LYS A 6 -9.88 4.83 -14.00
N LEU A 7 -9.27 4.75 -12.81
CA LEU A 7 -9.98 4.34 -11.59
C LEU A 7 -10.37 5.57 -10.75
N ILE A 8 -11.57 5.50 -10.20
CA ILE A 8 -12.06 6.41 -9.17
C ILE A 8 -11.92 5.71 -7.83
N PRO A 9 -11.02 6.17 -6.94
CA PRO A 9 -10.70 5.48 -5.71
C PRO A 9 -11.79 5.62 -4.64
N ALA A 10 -11.79 4.69 -3.69
CA ALA A 10 -12.60 4.79 -2.49
C ALA A 10 -11.84 5.54 -1.39
N CYS A 11 -12.28 6.75 -1.05
CA CYS A 11 -11.67 7.56 -0.01
C CYS A 11 -12.17 7.19 1.39
N LYS A 12 -11.25 7.05 2.35
CA LYS A 12 -11.50 6.72 3.75
C LYS A 12 -11.06 7.84 4.67
N ASP A 13 -11.82 8.06 5.73
CA ASP A 13 -11.46 8.94 6.83
C ASP A 13 -10.92 8.12 8.01
N ASN A 14 -9.92 8.66 8.69
CA ASN A 14 -9.33 8.10 9.90
C ASN A 14 -8.88 9.23 10.85
N ILE A 15 -8.77 8.93 12.16
CA ILE A 15 -8.45 9.94 13.18
C ILE A 15 -7.07 10.58 12.99
N TRP A 16 -6.14 9.89 12.36
CA TRP A 16 -4.77 10.32 12.06
C TRP A 16 -4.62 10.98 10.67
N GLY A 17 -5.69 10.98 9.87
CA GLY A 17 -5.65 11.44 8.49
C GLY A 17 -5.55 12.94 8.32
N GLY A 18 -4.97 13.34 7.20
CA GLY A 18 -4.86 14.72 6.74
C GLY A 18 -5.74 15.05 5.55
N ASN A 19 -5.32 16.06 4.81
CA ASN A 19 -5.97 16.56 3.60
C ASN A 19 -5.00 16.72 2.42
N LYS A 20 -3.76 16.22 2.55
CA LYS A 20 -2.77 16.31 1.48
C LYS A 20 -3.24 15.57 0.21
N LEU A 21 -4.04 14.48 0.36
CA LEU A 21 -4.55 13.72 -0.78
C LEU A 21 -5.49 14.52 -1.70
N ARG A 22 -6.03 15.66 -1.26
CA ARG A 22 -6.78 16.57 -2.16
C ARG A 22 -5.89 17.15 -3.26
N LYS A 23 -4.59 17.37 -3.00
CA LYS A 23 -3.61 17.77 -4.02
C LYS A 23 -3.36 16.71 -5.07
N TYR A 24 -3.70 15.44 -4.75
CA TYR A 24 -3.61 14.27 -5.62
C TYR A 24 -4.93 14.01 -6.39
N GLY A 25 -5.80 15.02 -6.47
CA GLY A 25 -7.09 14.92 -7.15
C GLY A 25 -8.11 14.04 -6.42
N LYS A 26 -7.89 13.71 -5.13
CA LYS A 26 -8.84 12.89 -4.39
C LYS A 26 -9.99 13.72 -3.84
N GLU A 27 -11.20 13.23 -4.03
CA GLU A 27 -12.43 13.89 -3.61
C GLU A 27 -13.17 13.08 -2.56
N SER A 28 -13.67 13.75 -1.55
CA SER A 28 -14.51 13.19 -0.51
C SER A 28 -15.38 14.27 0.11
N LYS A 29 -16.61 13.91 0.49
CA LYS A 29 -17.50 14.77 1.30
C LYS A 29 -17.07 14.85 2.76
N LYS A 30 -16.14 13.98 3.20
CA LYS A 30 -15.60 13.99 4.55
C LYS A 30 -14.56 15.12 4.71
N ASP A 31 -14.38 15.58 5.93
CA ASP A 31 -13.43 16.65 6.24
C ASP A 31 -11.99 16.26 5.96
N ARG A 32 -11.66 14.97 6.12
CA ARG A 32 -10.34 14.39 5.91
C ARG A 32 -10.38 13.29 4.88
N ILE A 33 -9.23 13.08 4.21
CA ILE A 33 -8.98 11.94 3.33
C ILE A 33 -7.70 11.28 3.83
N ALA A 34 -7.85 10.36 4.78
CA ALA A 34 -6.72 9.65 5.37
C ALA A 34 -6.12 8.62 4.41
N GLU A 35 -6.99 7.91 3.70
CA GLU A 35 -6.62 6.90 2.72
C GLU A 35 -7.43 7.08 1.44
N SER A 36 -6.80 6.75 0.31
CA SER A 36 -7.43 6.64 -1.01
C SER A 36 -7.07 5.29 -1.60
N TRP A 37 -8.06 4.37 -1.67
CA TRP A 37 -7.87 3.01 -2.16
C TRP A 37 -7.99 2.99 -3.68
N GLU A 38 -6.83 2.90 -4.34
CA GLU A 38 -6.67 3.11 -5.77
C GLU A 38 -7.05 1.88 -6.60
N LEU A 39 -6.29 0.80 -6.49
CA LEU A 39 -6.60 -0.51 -7.05
C LEU A 39 -7.23 -1.35 -5.94
N SER A 40 -8.54 -1.39 -5.88
CA SER A 40 -9.25 -2.06 -4.80
C SER A 40 -10.45 -2.84 -5.29
N PHE A 41 -10.41 -4.16 -5.02
CA PHE A 41 -11.53 -5.09 -5.16
C PHE A 41 -12.15 -5.43 -3.80
N THR A 42 -11.76 -4.72 -2.74
CA THR A 42 -12.15 -5.01 -1.37
C THR A 42 -13.55 -4.50 -1.09
N ASP A 43 -14.43 -5.36 -0.61
CA ASP A 43 -15.81 -5.00 -0.23
C ASP A 43 -15.85 -3.78 0.72
N GLY A 44 -16.80 -2.90 0.48
CA GLY A 44 -16.94 -1.63 1.19
C GLY A 44 -15.82 -0.61 0.91
N GLY A 45 -14.87 -0.91 0.01
CA GLY A 45 -13.77 -0.05 -0.39
C GLY A 45 -13.34 -0.23 -1.84
N GLU A 46 -14.21 -0.79 -2.69
CA GLU A 46 -13.91 -0.98 -4.10
C GLU A 46 -13.69 0.35 -4.82
N ALA A 47 -12.66 0.38 -5.65
CA ALA A 47 -12.54 1.44 -6.66
C ALA A 47 -13.61 1.27 -7.74
N LYS A 48 -13.82 2.31 -8.54
CA LYS A 48 -14.79 2.31 -9.63
C LYS A 48 -14.14 2.75 -10.93
N THR A 49 -14.69 2.30 -12.02
CA THR A 49 -14.42 2.86 -13.34
C THR A 49 -15.15 4.20 -13.51
N GLU A 50 -14.76 5.01 -14.51
CA GLU A 50 -15.40 6.30 -14.79
C GLU A 50 -16.91 6.20 -15.10
N ASP A 51 -17.38 5.06 -15.60
CA ASP A 51 -18.80 4.76 -15.83
C ASP A 51 -19.55 4.31 -14.56
N GLY A 52 -18.86 4.28 -13.41
CA GLY A 52 -19.43 4.04 -12.08
C GLY A 52 -19.51 2.59 -11.64
N ARG A 53 -19.12 1.61 -12.48
CA ARG A 53 -19.08 0.19 -12.09
C ARG A 53 -17.96 -0.05 -11.09
N VAL A 54 -18.22 -0.84 -10.05
CA VAL A 54 -17.21 -1.31 -9.10
C VAL A 54 -16.28 -2.33 -9.76
N MET A 55 -15.09 -2.49 -9.21
CA MET A 55 -14.03 -3.32 -9.79
C MET A 55 -14.48 -4.77 -10.01
N THR A 56 -15.21 -5.36 -9.06
CA THR A 56 -15.71 -6.74 -9.15
C THR A 56 -16.72 -6.94 -10.30
N GLU A 57 -17.48 -5.91 -10.65
CA GLU A 57 -18.43 -5.94 -11.77
C GLU A 57 -17.73 -5.66 -13.11
N ALA A 58 -16.78 -4.71 -13.11
CA ALA A 58 -16.11 -4.27 -14.33
C ALA A 58 -15.08 -5.28 -14.85
N PHE A 59 -14.40 -5.99 -13.91
CA PHE A 59 -13.25 -6.82 -14.21
C PHE A 59 -13.39 -8.23 -13.64
N PRO A 60 -14.04 -9.15 -14.38
CA PRO A 60 -14.13 -10.55 -14.00
C PRO A 60 -12.74 -11.19 -13.95
N ARG A 61 -12.62 -12.30 -13.23
CA ARG A 61 -11.35 -13.00 -12.97
C ARG A 61 -10.51 -13.27 -14.25
N SER A 62 -11.15 -13.49 -15.38
CA SER A 62 -10.47 -13.69 -16.67
C SER A 62 -9.64 -12.48 -17.14
N THR A 63 -9.83 -11.32 -16.55
CA THR A 63 -9.09 -10.09 -16.87
C THR A 63 -7.84 -9.88 -16.00
N TRP A 64 -7.61 -10.76 -15.00
CA TRP A 64 -6.50 -10.61 -14.04
C TRP A 64 -5.22 -11.27 -14.52
N GLY A 65 -5.31 -12.18 -15.49
CA GLY A 65 -4.20 -12.95 -16.04
C GLY A 65 -4.00 -14.30 -15.36
N THR A 66 -3.22 -15.17 -16.00
CA THR A 66 -3.00 -16.57 -15.55
C THR A 66 -2.26 -16.64 -14.22
N SER A 67 -1.37 -15.69 -13.92
CA SER A 67 -0.69 -15.61 -12.62
C SER A 67 -1.66 -15.42 -11.45
N ALA A 68 -2.90 -14.96 -11.70
CA ALA A 68 -3.93 -14.80 -10.68
C ALA A 68 -4.68 -16.10 -10.35
N GLU A 69 -4.54 -17.16 -11.14
CA GLU A 69 -5.32 -18.40 -10.98
C GLU A 69 -5.11 -19.10 -9.64
N LYS A 70 -3.94 -18.96 -9.04
CA LYS A 70 -3.61 -19.51 -7.71
C LYS A 70 -4.33 -18.79 -6.56
N PHE A 71 -4.84 -17.58 -6.74
CA PHE A 71 -5.48 -16.80 -5.68
C PHE A 71 -7.00 -16.96 -5.73
N HIS A 72 -7.67 -17.06 -4.59
CA HIS A 72 -9.12 -17.16 -4.50
C HIS A 72 -9.83 -15.83 -4.76
N ALA A 73 -9.17 -14.71 -4.47
CA ALA A 73 -9.64 -13.35 -4.70
C ALA A 73 -8.56 -12.52 -5.41
N PHE A 74 -8.89 -11.31 -5.84
CA PHE A 74 -7.90 -10.39 -6.39
C PHE A 74 -6.79 -10.13 -5.36
N PRO A 75 -5.50 -10.36 -5.69
CA PRO A 75 -4.47 -10.50 -4.66
C PRO A 75 -3.88 -9.18 -4.15
N VAL A 76 -4.11 -8.06 -4.83
CA VAL A 76 -3.43 -6.78 -4.59
C VAL A 76 -4.42 -5.68 -4.17
N LEU A 77 -4.01 -4.86 -3.23
CA LEU A 77 -4.65 -3.59 -2.90
C LEU A 77 -3.59 -2.49 -2.90
N THR A 78 -3.87 -1.36 -3.56
CA THR A 78 -2.97 -0.20 -3.51
C THR A 78 -3.67 1.01 -2.94
N LYS A 79 -2.94 1.84 -2.20
CA LYS A 79 -3.50 3.01 -1.51
C LYS A 79 -2.52 4.18 -1.50
N PHE A 80 -3.06 5.40 -1.53
CA PHE A 80 -2.36 6.53 -0.93
C PHE A 80 -2.79 6.67 0.53
N ILE A 81 -1.83 6.97 1.41
CA ILE A 81 -2.06 7.21 2.84
C ILE A 81 -1.44 8.56 3.20
N ASP A 82 -2.25 9.46 3.76
CA ASP A 82 -1.81 10.75 4.30
C ASP A 82 -1.79 10.69 5.84
N ALA A 83 -0.62 10.46 6.39
CA ALA A 83 -0.38 10.43 7.82
C ALA A 83 -0.13 11.85 8.37
N LYS A 84 -1.18 12.62 8.63
CA LYS A 84 -1.05 13.89 9.35
C LYS A 84 -0.54 13.69 10.77
N ASP A 85 -1.06 12.64 11.43
CA ASP A 85 -0.59 12.17 12.74
C ASP A 85 -0.05 10.75 12.62
N LYS A 86 0.73 10.29 13.61
CA LYS A 86 1.26 8.91 13.64
C LYS A 86 0.14 7.87 13.49
N LEU A 87 0.31 6.87 12.66
CA LEU A 87 -0.52 5.68 12.67
C LEU A 87 -0.20 4.83 13.91
N SER A 88 -1.10 3.91 14.26
CA SER A 88 -0.84 2.96 15.36
C SER A 88 0.39 2.10 15.08
N VAL A 89 1.12 1.74 16.12
CA VAL A 89 2.10 0.65 16.05
C VAL A 89 1.33 -0.64 15.81
N GLN A 90 1.68 -1.36 14.76
CA GLN A 90 0.94 -2.50 14.26
C GLN A 90 1.84 -3.57 13.66
N VAL A 91 1.24 -4.75 13.48
CA VAL A 91 1.84 -5.88 12.79
C VAL A 91 0.77 -6.60 11.98
N HIS A 92 1.18 -7.21 10.88
CA HIS A 92 0.31 -8.03 10.03
C HIS A 92 0.75 -9.48 10.05
N PRO A 93 -0.18 -10.45 10.14
CA PRO A 93 0.14 -11.87 10.10
C PRO A 93 0.51 -12.34 8.68
N SER A 94 1.18 -13.49 8.58
CA SER A 94 1.33 -14.24 7.33
C SER A 94 0.03 -14.93 6.93
N ASP A 95 -0.05 -15.42 5.68
CA ASP A 95 -1.20 -16.22 5.22
C ASP A 95 -1.40 -17.48 6.05
N GLU A 96 -0.31 -18.18 6.42
CA GLU A 96 -0.38 -19.38 7.26
C GLU A 96 -1.15 -19.14 8.56
N TYR A 97 -0.91 -17.99 9.20
CA TYR A 97 -1.61 -17.65 10.44
C TYR A 97 -3.01 -17.10 10.16
N ALA A 98 -3.15 -16.19 9.20
CA ALA A 98 -4.38 -15.44 8.96
C ALA A 98 -5.50 -16.32 8.40
N LEU A 99 -5.20 -17.23 7.47
CA LEU A 99 -6.20 -18.15 6.90
C LEU A 99 -6.79 -19.07 7.96
N VAL A 100 -5.96 -19.54 8.91
CA VAL A 100 -6.42 -20.45 9.98
C VAL A 100 -7.18 -19.72 11.06
N ASN A 101 -6.72 -18.53 11.47
CA ASN A 101 -7.23 -17.85 12.67
C ASN A 101 -8.27 -16.77 12.36
N GLU A 102 -8.27 -16.21 11.14
CA GLU A 102 -9.14 -15.07 10.77
C GLU A 102 -9.97 -15.35 9.51
N GLY A 103 -9.70 -16.44 8.79
CA GLY A 103 -10.39 -16.77 7.54
C GLY A 103 -10.13 -15.78 6.40
N GLN A 104 -9.03 -15.03 6.46
CA GLN A 104 -8.63 -14.06 5.44
C GLN A 104 -7.11 -14.14 5.19
N PHE A 105 -6.64 -13.45 4.13
CA PHE A 105 -5.24 -13.40 3.81
C PHE A 105 -4.44 -12.61 4.85
N GLY A 106 -3.16 -12.94 4.96
CA GLY A 106 -2.15 -12.14 5.64
C GLY A 106 -1.90 -10.82 4.92
N LYS A 107 -0.89 -10.07 5.38
CA LYS A 107 -0.59 -8.78 4.78
C LYS A 107 0.92 -8.54 4.72
N THR A 108 1.50 -8.85 3.58
CA THR A 108 2.81 -8.35 3.17
C THR A 108 2.59 -7.09 2.35
N GLU A 109 3.41 -6.08 2.56
CA GLU A 109 3.24 -4.78 1.93
C GLU A 109 4.57 -4.13 1.57
N MET A 110 4.51 -3.09 0.76
CA MET A 110 5.61 -2.18 0.52
C MET A 110 5.11 -0.73 0.47
N TRP A 111 5.98 0.19 0.84
CA TRP A 111 5.71 1.62 0.82
C TRP A 111 6.68 2.35 -0.09
N TYR A 112 6.14 3.20 -0.93
CA TYR A 112 6.86 4.24 -1.64
C TYR A 112 6.55 5.58 -0.98
N VAL A 113 7.57 6.31 -0.51
CA VAL A 113 7.38 7.62 0.10
C VAL A 113 7.14 8.67 -0.99
N VAL A 114 5.94 9.20 -1.05
CA VAL A 114 5.54 10.20 -2.06
C VAL A 114 5.85 11.61 -1.59
N GLU A 115 5.64 11.89 -0.30
CA GLU A 115 5.93 13.18 0.34
C GLU A 115 6.32 12.94 1.80
N ALA A 116 7.29 13.69 2.30
CA ALA A 116 7.64 13.70 3.73
C ALA A 116 7.95 15.13 4.17
N ASP A 117 7.40 15.54 5.31
CA ASP A 117 7.73 16.80 5.95
C ASP A 117 9.13 16.70 6.58
N ASP A 118 9.77 17.82 6.88
CA ASP A 118 11.11 17.84 7.50
C ASP A 118 11.09 17.08 8.83
N GLY A 119 12.00 16.10 8.97
CA GLY A 119 12.11 15.26 10.14
C GLY A 119 11.07 14.14 10.24
N ALA A 120 10.14 14.04 9.30
CA ALA A 120 9.17 12.95 9.26
C ALA A 120 9.83 11.60 8.98
N GLY A 121 9.23 10.51 9.44
CA GLY A 121 9.81 9.18 9.28
C GLY A 121 8.85 8.05 9.58
N LEU A 122 9.40 6.85 9.54
CA LEU A 122 8.71 5.59 9.75
C LEU A 122 9.31 4.85 10.95
N TYR A 123 8.48 4.08 11.63
CA TYR A 123 8.95 3.12 12.63
C TYR A 123 9.00 1.74 11.98
N MET A 124 10.18 1.09 11.98
CA MET A 124 10.45 -0.13 11.24
C MET A 124 11.23 -1.13 12.09
N GLY A 125 10.53 -2.16 12.60
CA GLY A 125 11.13 -3.14 13.52
C GLY A 125 11.56 -2.52 14.85
N LEU A 126 12.38 -3.25 15.57
CA LEU A 126 12.95 -2.81 16.85
C LEU A 126 14.37 -2.27 16.67
N GLU A 127 14.85 -1.46 17.63
CA GLU A 127 16.25 -1.01 17.68
C GLU A 127 17.24 -2.15 17.94
N ARG A 128 16.77 -3.18 18.67
CA ARG A 128 17.51 -4.41 18.99
C ARG A 128 16.56 -5.57 19.17
N GLU A 129 17.07 -6.78 19.18
CA GLU A 129 16.32 -7.94 19.64
C GLU A 129 15.75 -7.71 21.05
N CYS A 130 14.51 -8.13 21.26
CA CYS A 130 13.79 -7.94 22.50
C CYS A 130 13.07 -9.24 22.89
N GLY A 131 13.13 -9.60 24.18
CA GLY A 131 12.38 -10.73 24.70
C GLY A 131 10.88 -10.45 24.73
N ALA A 132 10.07 -11.50 24.61
CA ALA A 132 8.60 -11.38 24.59
C ALA A 132 8.05 -10.68 25.83
N ASP A 133 8.56 -11.00 27.02
CA ASP A 133 8.12 -10.38 28.29
C ASP A 133 8.48 -8.89 28.38
N GLU A 134 9.67 -8.53 27.91
CA GLU A 134 10.11 -7.12 27.85
C GLU A 134 9.20 -6.33 26.89
N PHE A 135 8.94 -6.89 25.71
CA PHE A 135 8.09 -6.25 24.70
C PHE A 135 6.63 -6.12 25.19
N ALA A 136 6.06 -7.19 25.76
CA ALA A 136 4.71 -7.17 26.32
C ALA A 136 4.56 -6.13 27.43
N LYS A 137 5.57 -6.02 28.32
CA LYS A 137 5.60 -4.99 29.36
C LYS A 137 5.63 -3.58 28.75
N ALA A 138 6.47 -3.35 27.74
CA ALA A 138 6.57 -2.05 27.09
C ALA A 138 5.28 -1.64 26.36
N VAL A 139 4.55 -2.61 25.77
CA VAL A 139 3.21 -2.37 25.22
C VAL A 139 2.22 -2.01 26.32
N ALA A 140 2.22 -2.73 27.43
CA ALA A 140 1.28 -2.52 28.55
C ALA A 140 1.46 -1.18 29.24
N ASP A 141 2.71 -0.73 29.45
CA ASP A 141 3.04 0.54 30.11
C ASP A 141 3.14 1.74 29.15
N GLY A 142 2.98 1.51 27.83
CA GLY A 142 3.02 2.55 26.79
C GLY A 142 4.42 3.00 26.39
N SER A 143 5.47 2.33 26.87
CA SER A 143 6.87 2.68 26.53
C SER A 143 7.38 2.03 25.23
N VAL A 144 6.53 1.30 24.51
CA VAL A 144 6.90 0.53 23.30
C VAL A 144 7.58 1.39 22.22
N GLU A 145 7.24 2.68 22.10
CA GLU A 145 7.93 3.58 21.15
C GLU A 145 9.46 3.64 21.37
N LYS A 146 9.94 3.45 22.61
CA LYS A 146 11.38 3.46 22.93
C LYS A 146 12.13 2.23 22.40
N LEU A 147 11.39 1.18 22.06
CA LEU A 147 11.94 -0.04 21.48
C LEU A 147 11.94 -0.02 19.94
N LEU A 148 11.16 0.88 19.34
CA LEU A 148 11.00 0.95 17.88
C LEU A 148 12.15 1.70 17.21
N SER A 149 12.60 1.17 16.08
CA SER A 149 13.57 1.83 15.23
C SER A 149 12.91 2.91 14.39
N PHE A 150 13.28 4.17 14.61
CA PHE A 150 12.79 5.30 13.82
C PHE A 150 13.74 5.59 12.66
N LYS A 151 13.19 5.65 11.45
CA LYS A 151 13.91 5.97 10.22
C LYS A 151 13.35 7.24 9.61
N GLN A 152 14.14 8.31 9.59
CA GLN A 152 13.78 9.52 8.84
C GLN A 152 13.71 9.18 7.36
N VAL A 153 12.71 9.70 6.66
CA VAL A 153 12.47 9.38 5.26
C VAL A 153 12.35 10.63 4.39
N LYS A 154 12.53 10.43 3.09
CA LYS A 154 12.34 11.45 2.06
C LYS A 154 11.59 10.86 0.86
N ARG A 155 11.04 11.74 0.01
CA ARG A 155 10.44 11.32 -1.25
C ARG A 155 11.36 10.38 -2.03
N GLY A 156 10.80 9.29 -2.51
CA GLY A 156 11.48 8.28 -3.32
C GLY A 156 12.03 7.09 -2.53
N ASP A 157 12.06 7.16 -1.20
CA ASP A 157 12.44 6.02 -0.38
C ASP A 157 11.42 4.90 -0.50
N VAL A 158 11.91 3.65 -0.45
CA VAL A 158 11.11 2.43 -0.58
C VAL A 158 11.39 1.51 0.60
N TYR A 159 10.32 0.98 1.18
CA TYR A 159 10.39 -0.01 2.26
C TYR A 159 9.51 -1.20 1.93
N PHE A 160 10.09 -2.39 1.94
CA PHE A 160 9.34 -3.64 1.82
C PHE A 160 9.12 -4.22 3.22
N ILE A 161 7.88 -4.53 3.55
CA ILE A 161 7.45 -4.90 4.91
C ILE A 161 6.86 -6.31 4.88
N PRO A 162 7.68 -7.34 5.12
CA PRO A 162 7.18 -8.71 5.29
C PRO A 162 6.19 -8.79 6.45
N SER A 163 5.22 -9.69 6.35
CA SER A 163 4.36 -10.05 7.48
C SER A 163 5.21 -10.37 8.71
N GLY A 164 4.70 -10.03 9.90
CA GLY A 164 5.42 -10.16 11.18
C GLY A 164 6.30 -8.96 11.54
N THR A 165 6.61 -8.06 10.61
CA THR A 165 7.38 -6.85 10.90
C THR A 165 6.52 -5.86 11.69
N ILE A 166 6.98 -5.43 12.87
CA ILE A 166 6.34 -4.36 13.64
C ILE A 166 6.67 -3.04 12.95
N HIS A 167 5.66 -2.21 12.69
CA HIS A 167 5.85 -0.94 11.98
C HIS A 167 4.79 0.10 12.34
N ALA A 168 5.08 1.36 12.01
CA ALA A 168 4.11 2.45 12.02
C ALA A 168 4.55 3.57 11.06
N ILE A 169 3.58 4.25 10.45
CA ILE A 169 3.84 5.47 9.69
C ILE A 169 3.86 6.64 10.67
N GLY A 170 4.95 7.40 10.68
CA GLY A 170 5.08 8.62 11.47
C GLY A 170 4.27 9.77 10.89
N ALA A 171 4.12 10.83 11.67
CA ALA A 171 3.40 12.03 11.23
C ALA A 171 4.14 12.76 10.10
N GLY A 172 3.40 13.38 9.19
CA GLY A 172 3.94 14.21 8.11
C GLY A 172 4.33 13.44 6.85
N VAL A 173 4.05 12.14 6.76
CA VAL A 173 4.40 11.30 5.61
C VAL A 173 3.17 11.02 4.74
N VAL A 174 3.35 11.11 3.41
CA VAL A 174 2.42 10.54 2.43
C VAL A 174 3.11 9.39 1.74
N ILE A 175 2.49 8.22 1.78
CA ILE A 175 2.99 7.02 1.11
C ILE A 175 2.01 6.54 0.03
N PHE A 176 2.57 5.83 -0.96
CA PHE A 176 1.83 4.92 -1.81
C PHE A 176 2.14 3.49 -1.36
N GLU A 177 1.13 2.82 -0.83
CA GLU A 177 1.20 1.46 -0.30
C GLU A 177 0.75 0.47 -1.35
N ILE A 178 1.53 -0.57 -1.56
CA ILE A 178 1.17 -1.75 -2.35
C ILE A 178 1.19 -2.94 -1.38
N GLN A 179 0.09 -3.70 -1.31
CA GLN A 179 -0.08 -4.75 -0.32
C GLN A 179 -0.88 -5.95 -0.85
N GLN A 180 -0.81 -7.07 -0.14
CA GLN A 180 -1.82 -8.11 -0.29
C GLN A 180 -3.21 -7.53 -0.07
N ASN A 181 -4.21 -8.06 -0.78
CA ASN A 181 -5.61 -7.61 -0.64
C ASN A 181 -6.21 -8.08 0.69
N SER A 182 -5.75 -7.47 1.77
CA SER A 182 -6.16 -7.73 3.14
C SER A 182 -6.32 -6.43 3.93
N THR A 183 -7.28 -6.38 4.82
CA THR A 183 -7.45 -5.27 5.77
C THR A 183 -7.04 -5.66 7.20
N LEU A 184 -6.48 -6.85 7.36
CA LEU A 184 -6.14 -7.41 8.65
C LEU A 184 -4.96 -6.68 9.29
N THR A 185 -5.21 -6.10 10.47
CA THR A 185 -4.23 -5.32 11.22
C THR A 185 -4.33 -5.65 12.70
N TYR A 186 -3.22 -6.09 13.28
CA TYR A 186 -3.12 -6.25 14.73
C TYR A 186 -2.44 -5.02 15.32
N ARG A 187 -3.25 -4.21 16.03
CA ARG A 187 -2.80 -2.98 16.68
C ARG A 187 -2.18 -3.29 18.03
N LEU A 188 -0.92 -2.91 18.19
CA LEU A 188 -0.15 -3.06 19.44
C LEU A 188 -0.28 -1.85 20.34
N TYR A 189 -0.20 -0.64 19.77
CA TYR A 189 -0.23 0.60 20.52
C TYR A 189 -0.82 1.73 19.69
N ASP A 190 -1.62 2.60 20.28
CA ASP A 190 -2.29 3.70 19.60
C ASP A 190 -2.21 5.05 20.35
N TYR A 191 -1.13 5.26 21.10
CA TYR A 191 -0.84 6.54 21.77
C TYR A 191 -1.98 7.01 22.71
N MET A 192 -2.79 6.10 23.23
CA MET A 192 -3.97 6.39 24.06
C MET A 192 -4.97 7.36 23.39
N ARG A 193 -4.96 7.42 22.06
CA ARG A 193 -5.87 8.29 21.29
C ARG A 193 -7.31 7.83 21.41
N ARG A 194 -8.20 8.82 21.49
CA ARG A 194 -9.64 8.58 21.50
C ARG A 194 -10.24 8.99 20.15
N ASP A 195 -11.24 8.24 19.75
CA ASP A 195 -12.08 8.61 18.61
C ASP A 195 -13.00 9.80 18.93
N LYS A 196 -13.83 10.21 17.97
CA LYS A 196 -14.80 11.30 18.13
C LYS A 196 -15.83 11.06 19.24
N ASP A 197 -16.06 9.80 19.58
CA ASP A 197 -17.05 9.39 20.61
C ASP A 197 -16.36 9.19 21.98
N GLY A 198 -15.05 9.48 22.07
CA GLY A 198 -14.26 9.41 23.30
C GLY A 198 -13.73 8.01 23.62
N ASN A 199 -13.90 7.03 22.75
CA ASN A 199 -13.45 5.66 22.93
C ASN A 199 -12.01 5.47 22.49
N LEU A 200 -11.25 4.62 23.20
CA LEU A 200 -9.96 4.11 22.73
C LEU A 200 -10.20 3.11 21.60
N ARG A 201 -9.32 3.12 20.60
CA ARG A 201 -9.34 2.07 19.57
C ARG A 201 -8.90 0.74 20.17
N GLU A 202 -9.53 -0.33 19.71
CA GLU A 202 -9.21 -1.69 20.12
C GLU A 202 -7.74 -2.03 19.82
N LEU A 203 -7.08 -2.66 20.79
CA LEU A 203 -5.76 -3.24 20.66
C LEU A 203 -5.87 -4.76 20.51
N HIS A 204 -4.97 -5.36 19.76
CA HIS A 204 -4.95 -6.80 19.46
C HIS A 204 -3.67 -7.44 20.00
N VAL A 205 -3.26 -7.08 21.22
CA VAL A 205 -1.92 -7.39 21.78
C VAL A 205 -1.62 -8.89 21.72
N ASP A 206 -2.56 -9.74 22.19
CA ASP A 206 -2.35 -11.19 22.23
C ASP A 206 -2.15 -11.81 20.84
N LYS A 207 -2.89 -11.33 19.84
CA LYS A 207 -2.75 -11.78 18.44
C LYS A 207 -1.46 -11.24 17.82
N ALA A 208 -1.16 -9.99 18.07
CA ALA A 208 0.05 -9.33 17.58
C ALA A 208 1.31 -10.00 18.10
N MET A 209 1.36 -10.33 19.41
CA MET A 209 2.50 -11.01 20.03
C MET A 209 2.80 -12.37 19.39
N LYS A 210 1.77 -13.08 18.90
CA LYS A 210 1.95 -14.41 18.26
C LYS A 210 2.60 -14.33 16.89
N VAL A 211 2.52 -13.19 16.22
CA VAL A 211 2.98 -13.02 14.82
C VAL A 211 4.13 -12.03 14.68
N SER A 212 4.48 -11.30 15.74
CA SER A 212 5.51 -10.26 15.71
C SER A 212 6.92 -10.83 15.68
N LEU A 213 7.75 -10.32 14.79
CA LEU A 213 9.20 -10.48 14.80
C LEU A 213 9.80 -9.44 15.74
N LEU A 214 10.29 -9.88 16.91
CA LEU A 214 10.84 -9.01 17.94
C LEU A 214 12.33 -8.70 17.70
N GLU A 215 12.65 -8.26 16.49
CA GLU A 215 14.00 -8.04 16.01
C GLU A 215 14.12 -6.74 15.19
N PRO A 216 15.35 -6.26 14.90
CA PRO A 216 15.58 -5.17 13.97
C PRO A 216 15.06 -5.48 12.57
N TYR A 217 14.51 -4.44 11.92
CA TYR A 217 14.07 -4.55 10.53
C TYR A 217 15.25 -4.84 9.60
N LYS A 218 15.06 -5.84 8.74
CA LYS A 218 16.04 -6.22 7.71
C LYS A 218 15.58 -5.67 6.36
N GLU A 219 16.37 -4.75 5.81
CA GLU A 219 16.07 -4.18 4.49
C GLU A 219 16.11 -5.26 3.42
N SER A 220 15.01 -5.40 2.68
CA SER A 220 14.96 -6.25 1.49
C SER A 220 15.71 -5.57 0.35
N ARG A 221 16.60 -6.32 -0.29
CA ARG A 221 17.32 -5.83 -1.48
C ARG A 221 16.81 -6.59 -2.69
N PHE A 222 16.13 -5.88 -3.58
CA PHE A 222 15.71 -6.39 -4.87
C PHE A 222 16.88 -6.36 -5.87
N ASN A 223 16.71 -7.01 -7.02
CA ASN A 223 17.79 -7.22 -7.97
C ASN A 223 18.45 -5.91 -8.40
N LYS A 224 19.72 -5.73 -8.07
CA LYS A 224 20.51 -4.53 -8.39
C LYS A 224 20.74 -4.31 -9.89
N SER A 225 20.53 -5.32 -10.73
CA SER A 225 20.68 -5.22 -12.19
C SER A 225 19.46 -4.63 -12.89
N ASP A 226 18.33 -4.49 -12.18
CA ASP A 226 17.10 -3.88 -12.70
C ASP A 226 16.67 -2.76 -11.74
N GLU A 227 17.09 -1.54 -12.03
CA GLU A 227 16.80 -0.36 -11.21
C GLU A 227 15.32 0.01 -11.18
N SER A 228 14.52 -0.49 -12.13
CA SER A 228 13.08 -0.26 -12.13
C SER A 228 12.35 -1.10 -11.08
N LEU A 229 12.85 -2.29 -10.77
CA LEU A 229 12.24 -3.20 -9.80
C LEU A 229 12.46 -2.69 -8.37
N ILE A 230 11.40 -2.23 -7.72
CA ILE A 230 11.45 -1.66 -6.37
C ILE A 230 10.82 -2.55 -5.31
N GLY A 231 10.10 -3.61 -5.68
CA GLY A 231 9.53 -4.57 -4.75
C GLY A 231 8.92 -5.77 -5.47
N ALA A 232 9.09 -6.96 -4.89
CA ALA A 232 8.45 -8.17 -5.39
C ALA A 232 8.23 -9.20 -4.28
N CYS A 233 7.12 -9.91 -4.35
CA CYS A 233 6.81 -11.09 -3.57
C CYS A 233 5.86 -11.97 -4.40
N GLU A 234 5.31 -13.03 -3.83
CA GLU A 234 4.38 -13.90 -4.55
C GLU A 234 3.04 -13.24 -4.93
N TYR A 235 2.70 -12.09 -4.32
CA TYR A 235 1.41 -11.40 -4.50
C TYR A 235 1.49 -10.24 -5.48
N PHE A 236 2.65 -9.61 -5.61
CA PHE A 236 2.85 -8.47 -6.52
C PHE A 236 4.30 -8.31 -6.95
N GLU A 237 4.49 -7.71 -8.11
CA GLU A 237 5.74 -7.15 -8.58
C GLU A 237 5.52 -5.67 -8.84
N THR A 238 6.42 -4.82 -8.34
CA THR A 238 6.30 -3.37 -8.40
C THR A 238 7.52 -2.75 -9.03
N ARG A 239 7.29 -1.95 -10.06
CA ARG A 239 8.34 -1.23 -10.80
C ARG A 239 8.07 0.26 -10.77
N LYS A 240 9.14 1.04 -10.71
CA LYS A 240 9.10 2.50 -10.79
C LYS A 240 9.77 2.97 -12.07
N TYR A 241 9.11 3.90 -12.75
CA TYR A 241 9.65 4.55 -13.95
C TYR A 241 9.57 6.07 -13.78
N LYS A 242 10.67 6.75 -14.13
CA LYS A 242 10.72 8.20 -14.21
C LYS A 242 10.94 8.60 -15.66
N LEU A 243 9.96 9.26 -16.24
CA LEU A 243 9.97 9.77 -17.59
C LEU A 243 10.28 11.27 -17.55
N ASN A 244 11.21 11.70 -18.40
CA ASN A 244 11.57 13.10 -18.57
C ASN A 244 11.34 13.46 -20.05
N PHE A 245 10.08 13.77 -20.38
CA PHE A 245 9.58 13.97 -21.75
C PHE A 245 9.89 12.79 -22.69
N THR A 246 9.82 11.59 -22.13
CA THR A 246 10.10 10.33 -22.83
C THR A 246 8.89 9.41 -22.81
N LYS A 247 9.02 8.24 -23.44
CA LYS A 247 7.97 7.20 -23.50
C LYS A 247 8.44 5.93 -22.81
N GLN A 248 7.49 5.25 -22.18
CA GLN A 248 7.63 3.89 -21.68
C GLN A 248 6.49 3.05 -22.22
N SER A 249 6.83 1.97 -22.92
CA SER A 249 5.86 0.98 -23.39
C SER A 249 5.87 -0.25 -22.49
N PHE A 250 4.69 -0.82 -22.29
CA PHE A 250 4.42 -2.05 -21.54
C PHE A 250 3.71 -3.01 -22.46
N ASN A 251 4.16 -4.25 -22.54
CA ASN A 251 3.44 -5.31 -23.23
C ASN A 251 2.63 -6.11 -22.20
N VAL A 252 1.31 -5.88 -22.15
CA VAL A 252 0.40 -6.53 -21.20
C VAL A 252 -0.13 -7.82 -21.83
N GLU A 253 0.54 -8.91 -21.51
CA GLU A 253 0.26 -10.26 -22.03
C GLU A 253 -0.85 -10.94 -21.21
N ASN A 254 -0.97 -12.26 -21.37
CA ASN A 254 -1.99 -13.05 -20.67
C ASN A 254 -1.60 -13.41 -19.23
N ASP A 255 -0.38 -13.16 -18.82
CA ASP A 255 0.15 -13.56 -17.52
C ASP A 255 -0.39 -12.68 -16.38
N SER A 256 -0.56 -11.39 -16.60
CA SER A 256 -1.02 -10.46 -15.56
C SER A 256 -1.74 -9.26 -16.13
N PHE A 257 -2.58 -8.66 -15.30
CA PHE A 257 -2.99 -7.26 -15.42
C PHE A 257 -1.78 -6.33 -15.22
N LEU A 258 -1.94 -5.06 -15.57
CA LEU A 258 -1.04 -3.98 -15.20
C LEU A 258 -1.84 -2.86 -14.53
N SER A 259 -1.39 -2.38 -13.38
CA SER A 259 -1.89 -1.14 -12.78
C SER A 259 -0.80 -0.07 -12.82
N ILE A 260 -1.14 1.12 -13.30
CA ILE A 260 -0.22 2.27 -13.37
C ILE A 260 -0.78 3.38 -12.50
N THR A 261 0.03 3.81 -11.51
CA THR A 261 -0.28 4.96 -10.67
C THR A 261 0.75 6.06 -10.86
N CYS A 262 0.31 7.27 -11.14
CA CYS A 262 1.18 8.45 -11.23
C CYS A 262 1.47 8.98 -9.82
N VAL A 263 2.74 8.95 -9.43
CA VAL A 263 3.23 9.46 -8.13
C VAL A 263 3.97 10.79 -8.24
N GLY A 264 4.06 11.36 -9.45
CA GLY A 264 4.67 12.68 -9.70
C GLY A 264 4.51 13.12 -11.14
N GLY A 265 4.41 14.44 -11.37
CA GLY A 265 4.32 15.00 -12.70
C GLY A 265 2.98 14.76 -13.41
N ASN A 266 3.02 14.78 -14.74
CA ASN A 266 1.86 14.56 -15.61
C ASN A 266 2.27 14.13 -17.03
N GLY A 267 1.33 13.55 -17.77
CA GLY A 267 1.54 13.08 -19.13
C GLY A 267 0.28 12.48 -19.73
N THR A 268 0.47 11.47 -20.57
CA THR A 268 -0.62 10.71 -21.16
C THR A 268 -0.35 9.20 -21.08
N ILE A 269 -1.41 8.41 -21.05
CA ILE A 269 -1.42 6.96 -21.21
C ILE A 269 -2.38 6.62 -22.35
N GLU A 270 -1.90 6.00 -23.43
CA GLU A 270 -2.69 5.76 -24.66
C GLU A 270 -3.45 7.02 -25.13
N GLY A 271 -2.85 8.22 -24.98
CA GLY A 271 -3.45 9.51 -25.31
C GLY A 271 -4.42 10.07 -24.26
N GLU A 272 -4.83 9.31 -23.25
CA GLU A 272 -5.63 9.81 -22.12
C GLU A 272 -4.73 10.51 -21.09
N LYS A 273 -5.18 11.62 -20.52
CA LYS A 273 -4.43 12.39 -19.53
C LYS A 273 -4.19 11.58 -18.25
N ILE A 274 -2.94 11.58 -17.77
CA ILE A 274 -2.55 11.05 -16.47
C ILE A 274 -1.80 12.14 -15.67
N SER A 275 -2.16 12.32 -14.42
CA SER A 275 -1.60 13.33 -13.51
C SER A 275 -1.35 12.72 -12.14
N LEU A 276 -0.58 13.43 -11.30
CA LEU A 276 -0.31 13.03 -9.92
C LEU A 276 -1.58 12.54 -9.20
N GLY A 277 -1.52 11.32 -8.70
CA GLY A 277 -2.61 10.65 -8.00
C GLY A 277 -3.49 9.77 -8.90
N ASP A 278 -3.47 9.92 -10.22
CA ASP A 278 -4.29 9.09 -11.11
C ASP A 278 -3.80 7.64 -11.13
N THR A 279 -4.74 6.71 -11.13
CA THR A 279 -4.49 5.27 -11.27
C THR A 279 -5.29 4.71 -12.43
N PHE A 280 -4.63 3.89 -13.24
CA PHE A 280 -5.23 3.16 -14.36
C PHE A 280 -5.11 1.66 -14.14
N PHE A 281 -6.17 0.94 -14.49
CA PHE A 281 -6.18 -0.52 -14.59
C PHE A 281 -6.16 -0.93 -16.06
N ILE A 282 -5.27 -1.84 -16.39
CA ILE A 282 -5.07 -2.42 -17.71
C ILE A 282 -5.28 -3.93 -17.59
N PRO A 283 -6.37 -4.48 -18.15
CA PRO A 283 -6.63 -5.92 -18.09
C PRO A 283 -5.54 -6.74 -18.79
N ALA A 284 -5.36 -7.98 -18.36
CA ALA A 284 -4.53 -8.96 -19.08
C ALA A 284 -4.95 -9.05 -20.55
N CYS A 285 -4.03 -9.34 -21.44
CA CYS A 285 -4.20 -9.39 -22.89
C CYS A 285 -4.52 -8.03 -23.56
N ALA A 286 -4.29 -6.92 -22.89
CA ALA A 286 -4.50 -5.60 -23.50
C ALA A 286 -3.50 -5.26 -24.61
N GLY A 287 -2.37 -5.98 -24.71
CA GLY A 287 -1.29 -5.74 -25.66
C GLY A 287 -0.41 -4.56 -25.24
N GLU A 288 0.17 -3.87 -26.21
CA GLU A 288 1.06 -2.74 -25.93
C GLU A 288 0.27 -1.54 -25.39
N VAL A 289 0.78 -0.97 -24.29
CA VAL A 289 0.28 0.27 -23.66
C VAL A 289 1.45 1.22 -23.48
N THR A 290 1.29 2.47 -23.90
CA THR A 290 2.35 3.49 -23.85
C THR A 290 1.97 4.62 -22.91
N VAL A 291 2.92 4.98 -22.04
CA VAL A 291 2.88 6.17 -21.18
C VAL A 291 3.93 7.14 -21.64
N GLU A 292 3.60 8.43 -21.74
CA GLU A 292 4.55 9.47 -22.15
C GLU A 292 4.35 10.78 -21.39
N GLY A 293 5.42 11.55 -21.22
CA GLY A 293 5.38 12.87 -20.59
C GLY A 293 6.53 13.13 -19.64
N ASP A 294 6.34 14.07 -18.74
CA ASP A 294 7.23 14.36 -17.61
C ASP A 294 6.54 13.90 -16.31
N LEU A 295 6.74 12.64 -15.96
CA LEU A 295 6.05 12.01 -14.84
C LEU A 295 6.83 10.86 -14.22
N GLU A 296 6.47 10.54 -13.01
CA GLU A 296 6.93 9.38 -12.28
C GLU A 296 5.75 8.44 -12.01
N ILE A 297 5.88 7.19 -12.40
CA ILE A 297 4.83 6.18 -12.26
C ILE A 297 5.32 4.96 -11.50
N ILE A 298 4.38 4.34 -10.80
CA ILE A 298 4.53 3.00 -10.21
C ILE A 298 3.62 2.06 -10.98
N ALA A 299 4.23 1.00 -11.52
CA ALA A 299 3.59 -0.08 -12.24
C ALA A 299 3.51 -1.32 -11.34
N VAL A 300 2.34 -1.91 -11.20
CA VAL A 300 2.09 -3.09 -10.37
C VAL A 300 1.49 -4.20 -11.22
N THR A 301 2.11 -5.37 -11.16
CA THR A 301 1.66 -6.61 -11.81
C THR A 301 1.71 -7.78 -10.82
N LEU A 302 1.28 -8.95 -11.24
CA LEU A 302 1.61 -10.20 -10.56
C LEU A 302 2.95 -10.72 -11.09
N PRO A 303 3.75 -11.38 -10.26
CA PRO A 303 4.99 -12.01 -10.71
C PRO A 303 4.67 -13.13 -11.72
N LYS A 304 5.50 -13.26 -12.73
CA LYS A 304 5.45 -14.42 -13.65
C LYS A 304 5.71 -15.70 -12.86
N GLN A 305 4.95 -16.74 -13.18
CA GLN A 305 5.13 -18.06 -12.62
C GLN A 305 6.29 -18.79 -13.29
#